data_34f30ad7a50536e4cb337dca81c5294b
#
_entry.id   34f30ad7a50536e4cb337dca81c5294b
#
_cell.length_a   1.000
_cell.length_b   1.000
_cell.length_c   1.000
_cell.angle_alpha   90.00
_cell.angle_beta   90.00
_cell.angle_gamma   90.00
#
_symmetry.space_group_name_H-M   'P 1'
#
loop_
_entity.id
_entity.type
_entity.pdbx_description
1 polymer ?
#
loop_
_entity_poly.entity_id
_entity_poly.type
_entity_poly.pdbx_seq_one_letter_code
_entity_poly.pdbx_strand_id
1 'polypeptide(L)'
;MGTTLRELWDGGEATIGGWCSIPSSFSAELMGRCGFDWVCIDTQHGVIGYDEMMPMLQALSITGTPAFVRVPWNQPDHIMKSLDAGAQGVIVPMV
;
A
#
# COMPACT_ATOMS: atom_id res chain seq x y z
N MET A 1 -21.52 0.31 -4.24
CA MET A 1 -20.39 -0.28 -3.52
C MET A 1 -19.52 -1.00 -4.52
N GLY A 2 -18.24 -0.76 -4.44
CA GLY A 2 -17.30 -1.40 -5.34
C GLY A 2 -17.02 -2.83 -4.95
N THR A 3 -16.51 -3.60 -5.90
CA THR A 3 -16.03 -4.94 -5.69
C THR A 3 -14.71 -4.88 -4.91
N THR A 4 -14.54 -5.73 -3.90
CA THR A 4 -13.29 -5.77 -3.13
C THR A 4 -12.21 -6.51 -3.90
N LEU A 5 -10.94 -6.32 -3.49
CA LEU A 5 -9.82 -7.07 -4.05
C LEU A 5 -10.02 -8.58 -3.86
N ARG A 6 -10.46 -8.98 -2.68
CA ARG A 6 -10.69 -10.41 -2.39
C ARG A 6 -11.71 -10.99 -3.34
N GLU A 7 -12.80 -10.25 -3.59
CA GLU A 7 -13.82 -10.72 -4.52
C GLU A 7 -13.30 -10.84 -5.95
N LEU A 8 -12.47 -9.89 -6.39
CA LEU A 8 -11.84 -9.97 -7.71
C LEU A 8 -10.95 -11.20 -7.81
N TRP A 9 -10.10 -11.43 -6.82
CA TRP A 9 -9.17 -12.55 -6.82
C TRP A 9 -9.91 -13.89 -6.73
N ASP A 10 -10.92 -13.98 -5.87
CA ASP A 10 -11.72 -15.20 -5.71
C ASP A 10 -12.46 -15.53 -7.00
N GLY A 11 -12.82 -14.53 -7.79
CA GLY A 11 -13.44 -14.72 -9.09
C GLY A 11 -12.46 -14.99 -10.22
N GLY A 12 -11.15 -15.11 -9.93
CA GLY A 12 -10.13 -15.38 -10.93
C GLY A 12 -9.71 -14.16 -11.73
N GLU A 13 -10.09 -12.95 -11.30
CA GLU A 13 -9.74 -11.72 -12.00
C GLU A 13 -8.31 -11.29 -11.72
N ALA A 14 -7.61 -10.83 -12.74
CA ALA A 14 -6.31 -10.21 -12.58
C ALA A 14 -6.50 -8.77 -12.09
N THR A 15 -5.59 -8.30 -11.25
CA THR A 15 -5.59 -6.92 -10.78
C THR A 15 -4.27 -6.25 -11.13
N ILE A 16 -4.31 -4.91 -11.24
CA ILE A 16 -3.12 -4.12 -11.54
C ILE A 16 -2.86 -3.19 -10.36
N GLY A 17 -1.66 -3.29 -9.78
CA GLY A 17 -1.25 -2.46 -8.68
C GLY A 17 -0.29 -1.38 -9.09
N GLY A 18 -0.39 -0.21 -8.46
CA GLY A 18 0.57 0.85 -8.60
C GLY A 18 1.64 0.75 -7.51
N TRP A 19 2.81 1.31 -7.78
CA TRP A 19 3.94 1.22 -6.86
C TRP A 19 4.43 2.62 -6.51
N CYS A 20 4.49 2.94 -5.22
CA CYS A 20 4.93 4.26 -4.74
C CYS A 20 6.35 4.17 -4.22
N SER A 21 7.26 4.89 -4.87
CA SER A 21 8.66 5.00 -4.45
C SER A 21 9.03 6.43 -4.08
N ILE A 22 8.11 7.37 -4.24
CA ILE A 22 8.33 8.79 -3.92
C ILE A 22 7.77 9.05 -2.53
N PRO A 23 8.57 9.58 -1.58
CA PRO A 23 8.12 9.81 -0.20
C PRO A 23 7.27 11.08 -0.09
N SER A 24 6.09 11.05 -0.66
CA SER A 24 5.19 12.21 -0.73
C SER A 24 3.75 11.77 -0.61
N SER A 25 3.03 12.34 0.34
CA SER A 25 1.60 12.08 0.50
C SER A 25 0.83 12.55 -0.72
N PHE A 26 1.22 13.67 -1.32
CA PHE A 26 0.56 14.16 -2.52
C PHE A 26 0.72 13.19 -3.70
N SER A 27 1.94 12.69 -3.88
CA SER A 27 2.21 11.70 -4.92
C SER A 27 1.40 10.43 -4.70
N ALA A 28 1.30 9.98 -3.45
CA ALA A 28 0.50 8.80 -3.12
C ALA A 28 -0.98 9.02 -3.42
N GLU A 29 -1.50 10.20 -3.10
CA GLU A 29 -2.90 10.52 -3.39
C GLU A 29 -3.16 10.49 -4.90
N LEU A 30 -2.27 11.07 -5.70
CA LEU A 30 -2.41 11.01 -7.15
C LEU A 30 -2.40 9.57 -7.67
N MET A 31 -1.51 8.75 -7.13
CA MET A 31 -1.47 7.32 -7.49
C MET A 31 -2.79 6.63 -7.15
N GLY A 32 -3.35 6.93 -6.00
CA GLY A 32 -4.62 6.35 -5.59
C GLY A 32 -5.80 6.75 -6.48
N ARG A 33 -5.68 7.84 -7.23
CA ARG A 33 -6.72 8.32 -8.13
C ARG A 33 -6.52 7.90 -9.58
N CYS A 34 -5.45 7.13 -9.87
CA CYS A 34 -5.13 6.74 -11.24
C CYS A 34 -5.94 5.55 -11.75
N GLY A 35 -6.71 4.89 -10.90
CA GLY A 35 -7.53 3.76 -11.32
C GLY A 35 -6.89 2.40 -11.10
N PHE A 36 -5.78 2.32 -10.36
CA PHE A 36 -5.21 1.04 -9.97
C PHE A 36 -6.16 0.30 -9.03
N ASP A 37 -6.13 -1.02 -9.08
CA ASP A 37 -6.92 -1.85 -8.16
C ASP A 37 -6.38 -1.77 -6.75
N TRP A 38 -5.09 -1.51 -6.59
CA TRP A 38 -4.41 -1.32 -5.32
C TRP A 38 -3.13 -0.53 -5.54
N VAL A 39 -2.56 0.01 -4.46
CA VAL A 39 -1.31 0.76 -4.50
C VAL A 39 -0.41 0.25 -3.39
N CYS A 40 0.85 0.03 -3.67
CA CYS A 40 1.83 -0.41 -2.67
C CYS A 40 2.83 0.70 -2.38
N ILE A 41 3.08 0.95 -1.10
CA ILE A 41 4.13 1.85 -0.63
C ILE A 41 5.36 1.00 -0.32
N ASP A 42 6.48 1.31 -0.96
CA ASP A 42 7.70 0.54 -0.82
C ASP A 42 8.56 1.12 0.29
N THR A 43 8.66 0.40 1.42
CA THR A 43 9.55 0.80 2.52
C THR A 43 10.79 -0.08 2.62
N GLN A 44 11.00 -0.99 1.66
CA GLN A 44 12.18 -1.84 1.63
C GLN A 44 13.33 -1.21 0.87
N HIS A 45 13.08 -0.82 -0.36
CA HIS A 45 14.09 -0.21 -1.22
C HIS A 45 13.69 1.23 -1.49
N GLY A 46 14.66 2.12 -1.53
CA GLY A 46 14.41 3.52 -1.77
C GLY A 46 14.47 4.36 -0.49
N VAL A 47 13.65 5.39 -0.42
CA VAL A 47 13.83 6.47 0.58
C VAL A 47 12.61 6.67 1.47
N ILE A 48 11.64 5.75 1.46
CA ILE A 48 10.43 5.87 2.28
C ILE A 48 10.65 5.13 3.60
N GLY A 49 10.60 5.86 4.72
CA GLY A 49 10.58 5.27 6.05
C GLY A 49 9.19 5.35 6.66
N TYR A 50 9.07 4.98 7.94
CA TYR A 50 7.78 4.96 8.62
C TYR A 50 7.13 6.35 8.68
N ASP A 51 7.94 7.38 8.90
CA ASP A 51 7.42 8.75 9.04
C ASP A 51 6.80 9.25 7.74
N GLU A 52 7.34 8.85 6.59
CA GLU A 52 6.75 9.20 5.29
C GLU A 52 5.59 8.29 4.93
N MET A 53 5.66 7.01 5.31
CA MET A 53 4.63 6.03 5.01
C MET A 53 3.28 6.41 5.64
N MET A 54 3.29 6.87 6.88
CA MET A 54 2.04 7.20 7.58
C MET A 54 1.18 8.22 6.83
N PRO A 55 1.71 9.41 6.48
CA PRO A 55 0.90 10.36 5.72
C PRO A 55 0.54 9.87 4.33
N MET A 56 1.34 9.00 3.73
CA MET A 56 1.00 8.41 2.43
C MET A 56 -0.20 7.47 2.56
N LEU A 57 -0.26 6.67 3.62
CA LEU A 57 -1.43 5.83 3.88
C LEU A 57 -2.67 6.67 4.15
N GLN A 58 -2.53 7.76 4.88
CA GLN A 58 -3.65 8.68 5.12
C GLN A 58 -4.17 9.27 3.81
N ALA A 59 -3.26 9.68 2.92
CA ALA A 59 -3.64 10.22 1.63
C ALA A 59 -4.35 9.17 0.77
N LEU A 60 -3.87 7.94 0.77
CA LEU A 60 -4.49 6.85 0.02
C LEU A 60 -5.88 6.51 0.56
N SER A 61 -6.08 6.63 1.88
CA SER A 61 -7.40 6.35 2.47
C SER A 61 -8.48 7.28 1.95
N ILE A 62 -8.12 8.49 1.54
CA ILE A 62 -9.06 9.45 0.97
C ILE A 62 -9.54 8.99 -0.41
N THR A 63 -8.71 8.29 -1.14
CA THR A 63 -9.03 7.86 -2.51
C THR A 63 -9.88 6.61 -2.57
N GLY A 64 -9.96 5.85 -1.48
CA GLY A 64 -10.67 4.58 -1.46
C GLY A 64 -9.92 3.42 -2.11
N THR A 65 -8.76 3.67 -2.69
CA THR A 65 -7.93 2.61 -3.29
C THR A 65 -7.21 1.84 -2.19
N PRO A 66 -7.29 0.51 -2.18
CA PRO A 66 -6.58 -0.29 -1.16
C PRO A 66 -5.08 -0.03 -1.18
N ALA A 67 -4.51 0.16 0.01
CA ALA A 67 -3.10 0.46 0.17
C ALA A 67 -2.38 -0.69 0.86
N PHE A 68 -1.32 -1.15 0.24
CA PHE A 68 -0.42 -2.17 0.79
C PHE A 68 0.93 -1.51 1.09
N VAL A 69 1.68 -2.13 1.98
CA VAL A 69 3.06 -1.69 2.28
C VAL A 69 3.99 -2.87 2.08
N ARG A 70 5.05 -2.66 1.31
CA ARG A 70 6.16 -3.62 1.31
C ARG A 70 7.09 -3.24 2.47
N VAL A 71 7.11 -4.10 3.50
CA VAL A 71 7.91 -3.86 4.70
C VAL A 71 9.39 -4.11 4.39
N PRO A 72 10.33 -3.48 5.16
CA PRO A 72 11.75 -3.60 4.85
C PRO A 72 12.32 -4.99 5.14
N TRP A 73 11.69 -5.74 6.02
CA TRP A 73 12.18 -7.06 6.41
C TRP A 73 11.05 -7.89 7.02
N ASN A 74 11.23 -9.21 7.08
CA ASN A 74 10.27 -10.10 7.72
C ASN A 74 10.42 -10.01 9.24
N GLN A 75 9.95 -8.92 9.83
CA GLN A 75 10.01 -8.68 11.26
C GLN A 75 8.68 -8.17 11.78
N PRO A 76 8.26 -8.62 12.98
CA PRO A 76 6.92 -8.31 13.50
C PRO A 76 6.67 -6.82 13.68
N ASP A 77 7.67 -6.04 14.09
CA ASP A 77 7.48 -4.62 14.36
C ASP A 77 7.12 -3.84 13.08
N HIS A 78 7.80 -4.11 11.99
CA HIS A 78 7.48 -3.45 10.71
C HIS A 78 6.09 -3.84 10.21
N ILE A 79 5.73 -5.11 10.35
CA ILE A 79 4.44 -5.62 9.91
C ILE A 79 3.32 -5.00 10.75
N MET A 80 3.48 -5.03 12.08
CA MET A 80 2.48 -4.49 12.99
C MET A 80 2.26 -3.01 12.80
N LYS A 81 3.34 -2.24 12.69
CA LYS A 81 3.25 -0.78 12.52
C LYS A 81 2.59 -0.40 11.21
N SER A 82 2.87 -1.15 10.14
CA SER A 82 2.24 -0.90 8.84
C SER A 82 0.75 -1.15 8.89
N LEU A 83 0.33 -2.23 9.51
CA LEU A 83 -1.09 -2.54 9.66
C LEU A 83 -1.79 -1.55 10.58
N ASP A 84 -1.15 -1.17 11.69
CA ASP A 84 -1.71 -0.18 12.61
C ASP A 84 -1.87 1.19 11.95
N ALA A 85 -0.99 1.54 11.03
CA ALA A 85 -1.06 2.81 10.30
C ALA A 85 -2.12 2.80 9.21
N GLY A 86 -2.75 1.66 8.92
CA GLY A 86 -3.88 1.59 8.00
C GLY A 86 -3.64 0.81 6.72
N ALA A 87 -2.51 0.13 6.59
CA ALA A 87 -2.30 -0.74 5.43
C ALA A 87 -3.30 -1.89 5.46
N GLN A 88 -3.90 -2.19 4.32
CA GLN A 88 -4.83 -3.31 4.20
C GLN A 88 -4.11 -4.65 4.08
N GLY A 89 -2.85 -4.62 3.72
CA GLY A 89 -2.01 -5.80 3.65
C GLY A 89 -0.56 -5.40 3.59
N VAL A 90 0.31 -6.40 3.74
CA VAL A 90 1.75 -6.18 3.65
C VAL A 90 2.35 -7.16 2.66
N ILE A 91 3.40 -6.70 1.99
CA ILE A 91 4.25 -7.55 1.15
C ILE A 91 5.54 -7.75 1.93
N VAL A 92 5.85 -9.00 2.24
CA VAL A 92 6.97 -9.34 3.11
C VAL A 92 8.12 -9.89 2.25
N PRO A 93 9.25 -9.16 2.19
CA PRO A 93 10.40 -9.64 1.43
C PRO A 93 11.22 -10.66 2.23
N MET A 94 12.06 -11.39 1.53
CA MET A 94 13.06 -12.26 2.15
C MET A 94 12.43 -13.33 3.05
N VAL A 95 11.33 -13.89 2.60
CA VAL A 95 10.65 -14.98 3.33
C VAL A 95 11.24 -16.33 2.95
#